data_c181f815a589547d1e3ac9cb1669d1ab
#
_entry.id   c181f815a589547d1e3ac9cb1669d1ab
#
_cell.length_a   1.000
_cell.length_b   1.000
_cell.length_c   1.000
_cell.angle_alpha   90.00
_cell.angle_beta   90.00
_cell.angle_gamma   90.00
#
_symmetry.space_group_name_H-M   'P 1'
#
loop_
_entity.id
_entity.type
_entity.pdbx_description
1 polymer ?
#
loop_
_entity_poly.entity_id
_entity_poly.type
_entity_poly.pdbx_seq_one_letter_code
_entity_poly.pdbx_strand_id
1 'polypeptide(L)'
;VQCPRTMGANAGTVNRLRKAAGFQSVDCKKGRRIIGVTGRSGSGKSLLSQRLAAMGAQVLDADKVYAELLKQDCPMTRMLDHHFPGVWKDGVLDRKKLADRVFSDPEARKTLNFITHSQVKAQMHHTVEHSDSKLIVLDVPLLFESGIDQLCDLTLAVLADREGSLARIMKRDGIDRPRAEARLNSQPHDDFYR
;
A
#
# COMPACT_ATOMS: atom_id res chain seq x y z
N VAL A 1 -2.35 2.26 -23.17
CA VAL A 1 -3.16 1.76 -22.03
C VAL A 1 -3.81 2.97 -21.41
N GLN A 2 -5.10 3.14 -21.63
CA GLN A 2 -5.85 4.33 -21.17
C GLN A 2 -6.09 4.16 -19.66
N CYS A 3 -5.72 5.20 -18.91
CA CYS A 3 -6.09 5.38 -17.51
C CYS A 3 -7.63 5.43 -17.39
N PRO A 4 -8.28 4.70 -16.48
CA PRO A 4 -9.69 4.90 -16.23
C PRO A 4 -9.86 6.30 -15.63
N ARG A 5 -10.34 7.23 -16.45
CA ARG A 5 -10.88 8.49 -15.96
C ARG A 5 -12.10 8.15 -15.13
N THR A 6 -12.04 8.45 -13.83
CA THR A 6 -13.22 8.44 -12.98
C THR A 6 -14.34 9.22 -13.69
N MET A 7 -15.38 8.50 -14.10
CA MET A 7 -16.56 9.13 -14.67
C MET A 7 -17.17 10.07 -13.62
N GLY A 8 -17.30 11.35 -13.96
CA GLY A 8 -18.28 12.25 -13.39
C GLY A 8 -17.85 13.21 -12.29
N ALA A 9 -16.62 13.23 -11.80
CA ALA A 9 -16.18 14.29 -10.89
C ALA A 9 -15.44 15.38 -11.65
N ASN A 10 -16.04 16.58 -11.74
CA ASN A 10 -15.41 17.78 -12.25
C ASN A 10 -14.10 18.05 -11.47
N ALA A 11 -13.01 18.39 -12.17
CA ALA A 11 -11.70 18.67 -11.59
C ALA A 11 -11.75 19.66 -10.40
N GLY A 12 -12.69 20.58 -10.40
CA GLY A 12 -12.96 21.51 -9.30
C GLY A 12 -13.55 20.85 -8.05
N THR A 13 -14.31 19.76 -8.20
CA THR A 13 -14.89 19.02 -7.07
C THR A 13 -13.81 18.14 -6.42
N VAL A 14 -12.96 17.49 -7.20
CA VAL A 14 -11.82 16.70 -6.73
C VAL A 14 -10.82 17.59 -5.98
N ASN A 15 -10.52 18.78 -6.47
CA ASN A 15 -9.64 19.73 -5.79
C ASN A 15 -10.25 20.30 -4.50
N ARG A 16 -11.57 20.51 -4.42
CA ARG A 16 -12.25 20.92 -3.18
C ARG A 16 -12.24 19.84 -2.12
N LEU A 17 -12.47 18.59 -2.49
CA LEU A 17 -12.39 17.43 -1.58
C LEU A 17 -10.96 17.19 -1.09
N ARG A 18 -9.95 17.37 -1.96
CA ARG A 18 -8.53 17.32 -1.59
C ARG A 18 -8.17 18.38 -0.54
N LYS A 19 -8.69 19.61 -0.69
CA LYS A 19 -8.43 20.72 0.24
C LYS A 19 -9.13 20.55 1.58
N ALA A 20 -10.35 19.99 1.60
CA ALA A 20 -11.11 19.71 2.82
C ALA A 20 -10.52 18.55 3.64
N ALA A 21 -9.81 17.60 3.00
CA ALA A 21 -9.14 16.48 3.64
C ALA A 21 -7.72 16.78 4.13
N GLY A 22 -7.27 18.04 4.07
CA GLY A 22 -5.90 18.44 4.46
C GLY A 22 -4.82 17.98 3.49
N PHE A 23 -5.19 17.50 2.32
CA PHE A 23 -4.26 17.10 1.27
C PHE A 23 -3.73 18.34 0.54
N GLN A 24 -2.55 18.76 0.93
CA GLN A 24 -1.74 19.59 0.04
C GLN A 24 -1.32 18.70 -1.13
N SER A 25 -1.61 19.11 -2.36
CA SER A 25 -1.06 18.48 -3.56
C SER A 25 0.46 18.44 -3.38
N VAL A 26 1.06 17.26 -3.54
CA VAL A 26 2.52 17.18 -3.68
C VAL A 26 2.87 18.08 -4.84
N ASP A 27 3.62 19.13 -4.53
CA ASP A 27 3.94 20.16 -5.49
C ASP A 27 4.86 19.54 -6.56
N CYS A 28 4.33 19.26 -7.75
CA CYS A 28 5.07 18.75 -8.91
C CYS A 28 6.18 19.71 -9.39
N LYS A 29 6.51 20.73 -8.60
CA LYS A 29 7.42 21.85 -8.93
C LYS A 29 8.87 21.46 -9.19
N LYS A 30 9.27 20.19 -8.99
CA LYS A 30 10.67 19.76 -9.19
C LYS A 30 10.91 18.90 -10.43
N GLY A 31 9.99 18.82 -11.39
CA GLY A 31 10.15 17.91 -12.55
C GLY A 31 10.20 16.43 -12.17
N ARG A 32 9.68 16.08 -11.00
CA ARG A 32 9.60 14.75 -10.42
C ARG A 32 8.37 14.01 -10.95
N ARG A 33 8.49 12.71 -11.13
CA ARG A 33 7.37 11.82 -11.48
C ARG A 33 7.18 10.77 -10.40
N ILE A 34 5.94 10.54 -10.00
CA ILE A 34 5.56 9.55 -8.98
C ILE A 34 4.66 8.51 -9.64
N ILE A 35 5.10 7.26 -9.64
CA ILE A 35 4.36 6.14 -10.21
C ILE A 35 3.90 5.22 -9.08
N GLY A 36 2.61 5.03 -8.92
CA GLY A 36 2.03 4.01 -8.05
C GLY A 36 2.00 2.67 -8.76
N VAL A 37 2.54 1.64 -8.12
CA VAL A 37 2.51 0.26 -8.62
C VAL A 37 1.67 -0.58 -7.68
N THR A 38 0.63 -1.21 -8.21
CA THR A 38 -0.26 -2.11 -7.48
C THR A 38 -0.52 -3.39 -8.27
N GLY A 39 -1.28 -4.29 -7.70
CA GLY A 39 -1.67 -5.55 -8.32
C GLY A 39 -1.78 -6.68 -7.31
N ARG A 40 -2.49 -7.72 -7.73
CA ARG A 40 -2.79 -8.90 -6.90
C ARG A 40 -1.52 -9.66 -6.50
N SER A 41 -1.65 -10.46 -5.46
CA SER A 41 -0.58 -11.39 -5.03
C SER A 41 -0.20 -12.31 -6.20
N GLY A 42 1.10 -12.51 -6.39
CA GLY A 42 1.61 -13.35 -7.49
C GLY A 42 1.57 -12.72 -8.89
N SER A 43 1.11 -11.47 -9.06
CA SER A 43 1.05 -10.83 -10.39
C SER A 43 2.42 -10.48 -11.00
N GLY A 44 3.47 -10.40 -10.18
CA GLY A 44 4.80 -9.99 -10.64
C GLY A 44 5.14 -8.52 -10.33
N LYS A 45 4.36 -7.85 -9.51
CA LYS A 45 4.56 -6.46 -9.08
C LYS A 45 5.99 -6.19 -8.62
N SER A 46 6.55 -7.04 -7.76
CA SER A 46 7.91 -6.88 -7.24
C SER A 46 8.99 -6.93 -8.33
N LEU A 47 8.78 -7.71 -9.39
CA LEU A 47 9.71 -7.74 -10.53
C LEU A 47 9.69 -6.42 -11.30
N LEU A 48 8.52 -5.82 -11.49
CA LEU A 48 8.39 -4.50 -12.11
C LEU A 48 9.10 -3.44 -11.26
N SER A 49 8.84 -3.43 -9.95
CA SER A 49 9.47 -2.48 -9.01
C SER A 49 11.00 -2.61 -9.01
N GLN A 50 11.53 -3.84 -9.04
CA GLN A 50 12.98 -4.09 -9.14
C GLN A 50 13.56 -3.57 -10.46
N ARG A 51 12.87 -3.77 -11.59
CA ARG A 51 13.32 -3.26 -12.89
C ARG A 51 13.32 -1.74 -12.94
N LEU A 52 12.30 -1.09 -12.39
CA LEU A 52 12.25 0.37 -12.28
C LEU A 52 13.38 0.90 -11.38
N ALA A 53 13.69 0.21 -10.28
CA ALA A 53 14.84 0.53 -9.43
C ALA A 53 16.17 0.43 -10.19
N ALA A 54 16.36 -0.63 -10.99
CA ALA A 54 17.56 -0.81 -11.82
C ALA A 54 17.71 0.27 -12.89
N MET A 55 16.61 0.91 -13.29
CA MET A 55 16.59 2.07 -14.20
C MET A 55 16.80 3.42 -13.48
N GLY A 56 17.10 3.41 -12.18
CA GLY A 56 17.38 4.61 -11.38
C GLY A 56 16.17 5.21 -10.66
N ALA A 57 15.03 4.51 -10.63
CA ALA A 57 13.90 4.97 -9.81
C ALA A 57 14.14 4.68 -8.32
N GLN A 58 13.75 5.62 -7.47
CA GLN A 58 13.64 5.37 -6.03
C GLN A 58 12.35 4.59 -5.76
N VAL A 59 12.45 3.38 -5.23
CA VAL A 59 11.29 2.56 -4.90
C VAL A 59 10.98 2.65 -3.40
N LEU A 60 9.76 3.05 -3.08
CA LEU A 60 9.19 3.04 -1.73
C LEU A 60 8.17 1.90 -1.65
N ASP A 61 8.52 0.87 -0.92
CA ASP A 61 7.71 -0.32 -0.68
C ASP A 61 6.91 -0.12 0.62
N ALA A 62 5.58 -0.10 0.53
CA ALA A 62 4.71 0.14 1.67
C ALA A 62 4.86 -0.91 2.78
N ASP A 63 5.09 -2.17 2.41
CA ASP A 63 5.29 -3.25 3.39
C ASP A 63 6.60 -3.05 4.16
N LYS A 64 7.66 -2.57 3.49
CA LYS A 64 8.93 -2.22 4.14
C LYS A 64 8.79 -0.98 5.02
N VAL A 65 8.10 0.05 4.54
CA VAL A 65 7.81 1.25 5.36
C VAL A 65 7.07 0.86 6.63
N TYR A 66 6.03 0.03 6.52
CA TYR A 66 5.31 -0.50 7.68
C TYR A 66 6.23 -1.29 8.63
N ALA A 67 7.06 -2.16 8.09
CA ALA A 67 7.99 -2.96 8.90
C ALA A 67 9.03 -2.10 9.65
N GLU A 68 9.49 -1.00 9.03
CA GLU A 68 10.41 -0.06 9.68
C GLU A 68 9.71 0.78 10.76
N LEU A 69 8.48 1.24 10.51
CA LEU A 69 7.70 1.96 11.52
C LEU A 69 7.43 1.12 12.77
N LEU A 70 7.24 -0.20 12.61
CA LEU A 70 7.05 -1.12 13.76
C LEU A 70 8.27 -1.26 14.67
N LYS A 71 9.47 -0.90 14.19
CA LYS A 71 10.72 -0.97 14.98
C LYS A 71 11.01 0.31 15.76
N GLN A 72 10.21 1.36 15.56
CA GLN A 72 10.46 2.69 16.10
C GLN A 72 9.40 3.06 17.11
N ASP A 73 9.77 3.85 18.12
CA ASP A 73 8.77 4.57 18.92
C ASP A 73 8.23 5.75 18.10
N CYS A 74 7.11 5.52 17.45
CA CYS A 74 6.47 6.47 16.55
C CYS A 74 4.95 6.57 16.81
N PRO A 75 4.25 7.54 16.22
CA PRO A 75 2.80 7.66 16.40
C PRO A 75 2.03 6.38 16.09
N MET A 76 2.45 5.60 15.09
CA MET A 76 1.81 4.34 14.74
C MET A 76 1.88 3.31 15.87
N THR A 77 3.08 3.08 16.43
CA THR A 77 3.28 2.08 17.50
C THR A 77 2.56 2.47 18.77
N ARG A 78 2.56 3.77 19.13
CA ARG A 78 1.82 4.29 20.29
C ARG A 78 0.30 4.15 20.11
N MET A 79 -0.24 4.45 18.93
CA MET A 79 -1.66 4.26 18.64
C MET A 79 -2.04 2.76 18.66
N LEU A 80 -1.20 1.89 18.11
CA LEU A 80 -1.43 0.45 18.16
C LEU A 80 -1.44 -0.07 19.60
N ASP A 81 -0.51 0.36 20.45
CA ASP A 81 -0.47 -0.05 21.85
C ASP A 81 -1.69 0.44 22.62
N HIS A 82 -2.13 1.67 22.35
CA HIS A 82 -3.33 2.25 22.97
C HIS A 82 -4.61 1.50 22.61
N HIS A 83 -4.82 1.19 21.31
CA HIS A 83 -6.02 0.51 20.83
C HIS A 83 -5.99 -1.01 21.01
N PHE A 84 -4.80 -1.59 21.05
CA PHE A 84 -4.57 -3.03 21.20
C PHE A 84 -3.64 -3.31 22.38
N PRO A 85 -4.06 -3.01 23.63
CA PRO A 85 -3.17 -3.15 24.79
C PRO A 85 -2.67 -4.58 24.95
N GLY A 86 -1.38 -4.71 25.29
CA GLY A 86 -0.71 -5.99 25.51
C GLY A 86 -0.39 -6.80 24.25
N VAL A 87 -0.43 -6.21 23.05
CA VAL A 87 0.08 -6.85 21.83
C VAL A 87 1.60 -6.66 21.67
N TRP A 88 2.22 -5.89 22.55
CA TRP A 88 3.67 -5.72 22.59
C TRP A 88 4.27 -6.57 23.68
N LYS A 89 5.37 -7.25 23.35
CA LYS A 89 6.20 -7.98 24.32
C LYS A 89 7.66 -7.58 24.10
N ASP A 90 8.30 -7.06 25.14
CA ASP A 90 9.71 -6.64 25.10
C ASP A 90 10.04 -5.69 23.92
N GLY A 91 9.12 -4.77 23.61
CA GLY A 91 9.26 -3.82 22.49
C GLY A 91 9.00 -4.41 21.10
N VAL A 92 8.59 -5.67 21.01
CA VAL A 92 8.28 -6.36 19.74
C VAL A 92 6.78 -6.64 19.65
N LEU A 93 6.20 -6.35 18.48
CA LEU A 93 4.79 -6.63 18.22
C LEU A 93 4.53 -8.15 18.12
N ASP A 94 3.68 -8.67 19.00
CA ASP A 94 3.11 -10.01 18.87
C ASP A 94 2.04 -10.02 17.76
N ARG A 95 2.51 -10.32 16.56
CA ARG A 95 1.66 -10.35 15.36
C ARG A 95 0.53 -11.37 15.45
N LYS A 96 0.75 -12.50 16.16
CA LYS A 96 -0.27 -13.52 16.34
C LYS A 96 -1.39 -13.00 17.23
N LYS A 97 -1.04 -12.43 18.37
CA LYS A 97 -2.01 -11.85 19.31
C LYS A 97 -2.82 -10.70 18.68
N LEU A 98 -2.18 -9.85 17.88
CA LEU A 98 -2.87 -8.81 17.12
C LEU A 98 -3.81 -9.43 16.06
N ALA A 99 -3.33 -10.42 15.31
CA ALA A 99 -4.14 -11.11 14.30
C ALA A 99 -5.37 -11.79 14.91
N ASP A 100 -5.22 -12.47 16.03
CA ASP A 100 -6.32 -13.14 16.74
C ASP A 100 -7.40 -12.12 17.16
N ARG A 101 -7.00 -10.92 17.62
CA ARG A 101 -7.96 -9.85 17.97
C ARG A 101 -8.74 -9.31 16.78
N VAL A 102 -8.06 -9.03 15.67
CA VAL A 102 -8.69 -8.42 14.50
C VAL A 102 -9.41 -9.43 13.61
N PHE A 103 -9.12 -10.72 13.77
CA PHE A 103 -9.79 -11.78 13.01
C PHE A 103 -11.26 -11.92 13.40
N SER A 104 -11.56 -11.83 14.67
CA SER A 104 -12.90 -12.01 15.24
C SER A 104 -13.69 -10.71 15.38
N ASP A 105 -13.04 -9.53 15.24
CA ASP A 105 -13.65 -8.23 15.43
C ASP A 105 -13.45 -7.33 14.20
N PRO A 106 -14.51 -7.10 13.38
CA PRO A 106 -14.46 -6.23 12.22
C PRO A 106 -14.12 -4.76 12.54
N GLU A 107 -14.53 -4.24 13.72
CA GLU A 107 -14.22 -2.86 14.13
C GLU A 107 -12.76 -2.73 14.54
N ALA A 108 -12.23 -3.70 15.28
CA ALA A 108 -10.80 -3.79 15.57
C ALA A 108 -9.97 -3.82 14.28
N ARG A 109 -10.41 -4.58 13.27
CA ARG A 109 -9.75 -4.63 11.97
C ARG A 109 -9.79 -3.29 11.24
N LYS A 110 -10.92 -2.57 11.27
CA LYS A 110 -11.02 -1.20 10.71
C LYS A 110 -10.07 -0.24 11.41
N THR A 111 -10.03 -0.30 12.73
CA THR A 111 -9.13 0.52 13.55
C THR A 111 -7.67 0.25 13.20
N LEU A 112 -7.27 -1.03 13.12
CA LEU A 112 -5.91 -1.42 12.72
C LEU A 112 -5.57 -0.86 11.34
N ASN A 113 -6.45 -1.06 10.35
CA ASN A 113 -6.24 -0.58 8.99
C ASN A 113 -6.14 0.95 8.95
N PHE A 114 -6.99 1.67 9.66
CA PHE A 114 -6.95 3.13 9.74
C PHE A 114 -5.61 3.62 10.29
N ILE A 115 -5.16 3.06 11.43
CA ILE A 115 -3.88 3.44 12.04
C ILE A 115 -2.72 3.16 11.08
N THR A 116 -2.64 1.94 10.57
CA THR A 116 -1.50 1.51 9.74
C THR A 116 -1.46 2.24 8.40
N HIS A 117 -2.60 2.33 7.69
CA HIS A 117 -2.64 3.00 6.38
C HIS A 117 -2.34 4.49 6.50
N SER A 118 -2.90 5.18 7.51
CA SER A 118 -2.65 6.61 7.70
C SER A 118 -1.18 6.91 7.99
N GLN A 119 -0.53 6.11 8.82
CA GLN A 119 0.88 6.34 9.20
C GLN A 119 1.85 5.95 8.08
N VAL A 120 1.60 4.83 7.39
CA VAL A 120 2.40 4.45 6.21
C VAL A 120 2.27 5.51 5.12
N LYS A 121 1.05 6.00 4.85
CA LYS A 121 0.81 7.06 3.88
C LYS A 121 1.54 8.35 4.26
N ALA A 122 1.49 8.77 5.53
CA ALA A 122 2.18 9.96 6.01
C ALA A 122 3.71 9.82 5.85
N GLN A 123 4.27 8.65 6.18
CA GLN A 123 5.70 8.39 6.04
C GLN A 123 6.12 8.36 4.55
N MET A 124 5.34 7.73 3.68
CA MET A 124 5.61 7.73 2.24
C MET A 124 5.55 9.15 1.67
N HIS A 125 4.54 9.94 2.05
CA HIS A 125 4.41 11.34 1.64
C HIS A 125 5.65 12.15 2.06
N HIS A 126 6.04 12.05 3.33
CA HIS A 126 7.24 12.71 3.84
C HIS A 126 8.49 12.33 3.03
N THR A 127 8.67 11.04 2.76
CA THR A 127 9.83 10.56 1.98
C THR A 127 9.80 11.10 0.54
N VAL A 128 8.61 11.15 -0.09
CA VAL A 128 8.43 11.74 -1.43
C VAL A 128 8.80 13.22 -1.42
N GLU A 129 8.36 13.99 -0.43
CA GLU A 129 8.64 15.43 -0.36
C GLU A 129 10.14 15.74 -0.21
N HIS A 130 10.86 14.93 0.56
CA HIS A 130 12.29 15.14 0.86
C HIS A 130 13.23 14.39 -0.10
N SER A 131 12.70 13.69 -1.08
CA SER A 131 13.51 12.98 -2.08
C SER A 131 14.05 13.93 -3.15
N ASP A 132 15.28 13.71 -3.59
CA ASP A 132 15.87 14.36 -4.76
C ASP A 132 15.72 13.53 -6.05
N SER A 133 15.12 12.35 -5.95
CA SER A 133 14.92 11.48 -7.10
C SER A 133 13.90 12.07 -8.09
N LYS A 134 14.23 12.02 -9.38
CA LYS A 134 13.34 12.47 -10.45
C LYS A 134 12.22 11.48 -10.74
N LEU A 135 12.42 10.22 -10.40
CA LEU A 135 11.44 9.15 -10.56
C LEU A 135 11.27 8.38 -9.26
N ILE A 136 10.07 8.42 -8.69
CA ILE A 136 9.72 7.69 -7.48
C ILE A 136 8.65 6.66 -7.82
N VAL A 137 8.82 5.45 -7.34
CA VAL A 137 7.86 4.36 -7.47
C VAL A 137 7.31 4.03 -6.09
N LEU A 138 6.00 4.13 -5.92
CA LEU A 138 5.28 3.70 -4.72
C LEU A 138 4.75 2.29 -4.96
N ASP A 139 5.41 1.30 -4.38
CA ASP A 139 4.99 -0.12 -4.46
C ASP A 139 4.02 -0.42 -3.33
N VAL A 140 2.72 -0.42 -3.64
CA VAL A 140 1.64 -0.49 -2.65
C VAL A 140 0.59 -1.52 -3.07
N PRO A 141 0.45 -2.65 -2.36
CA PRO A 141 -0.58 -3.65 -2.67
C PRO A 141 -2.01 -3.09 -2.61
N LEU A 142 -2.30 -2.26 -1.60
CA LEU A 142 -3.61 -1.62 -1.37
C LEU A 142 -3.56 -0.14 -1.78
N LEU A 143 -3.11 0.15 -3.00
CA LEU A 143 -2.84 1.51 -3.47
C LEU A 143 -4.09 2.39 -3.42
N PHE A 144 -5.20 1.89 -3.92
CA PHE A 144 -6.46 2.63 -4.00
C PHE A 144 -7.19 2.66 -2.65
N GLU A 145 -7.23 1.53 -1.95
CA GLU A 145 -7.91 1.39 -0.66
C GLU A 145 -7.25 2.27 0.44
N SER A 146 -5.93 2.45 0.37
CA SER A 146 -5.20 3.34 1.28
C SER A 146 -5.24 4.81 0.86
N GLY A 147 -5.71 5.12 -0.35
CA GLY A 147 -5.70 6.46 -0.92
C GLY A 147 -4.29 6.99 -1.23
N ILE A 148 -3.28 6.13 -1.33
CA ILE A 148 -1.90 6.50 -1.71
C ILE A 148 -1.81 6.84 -3.20
N ASP A 149 -2.73 6.34 -4.03
CA ASP A 149 -2.89 6.70 -5.44
C ASP A 149 -2.97 8.22 -5.66
N GLN A 150 -3.49 8.96 -4.68
CA GLN A 150 -3.59 10.42 -4.73
C GLN A 150 -2.22 11.13 -4.73
N LEU A 151 -1.15 10.45 -4.37
CA LEU A 151 0.23 10.95 -4.43
C LEU A 151 0.86 10.71 -5.81
N CYS A 152 0.22 9.90 -6.67
CA CYS A 152 0.80 9.43 -7.91
C CYS A 152 0.39 10.29 -9.11
N ASP A 153 1.33 10.54 -10.01
CA ASP A 153 1.06 11.13 -11.34
C ASP A 153 0.48 10.06 -12.28
N LEU A 154 0.88 8.80 -12.10
CA LEU A 154 0.46 7.64 -12.86
C LEU A 154 0.32 6.43 -11.94
N THR A 155 -0.67 5.59 -12.21
CA THR A 155 -0.83 4.29 -11.54
C THR A 155 -0.68 3.15 -12.54
N LEU A 156 0.05 2.11 -12.14
CA LEU A 156 0.27 0.90 -12.91
C LEU A 156 -0.25 -0.29 -12.10
N ALA A 157 -1.25 -0.99 -12.64
CA ALA A 157 -1.70 -2.25 -12.09
C ALA A 157 -1.05 -3.41 -12.85
N VAL A 158 -0.35 -4.27 -12.12
CA VAL A 158 0.25 -5.48 -12.70
C VAL A 158 -0.74 -6.62 -12.60
N LEU A 159 -1.20 -7.09 -13.74
CA LEU A 159 -2.13 -8.22 -13.84
C LEU A 159 -1.40 -9.45 -14.39
N ALA A 160 -1.84 -10.62 -13.98
CA ALA A 160 -1.34 -11.89 -14.46
C ALA A 160 -2.48 -12.92 -14.46
N ASP A 161 -2.31 -13.95 -15.27
CA ASP A 161 -3.26 -15.06 -15.28
C ASP A 161 -3.33 -15.75 -13.89
N ARG A 162 -4.49 -16.37 -13.62
CA ARG A 162 -4.78 -16.96 -12.32
C ARG A 162 -3.81 -18.08 -11.97
N GLU A 163 -3.55 -18.98 -12.89
CA GLU A 163 -2.71 -20.17 -12.65
C GLU A 163 -1.25 -19.77 -12.41
N GLY A 164 -0.72 -18.83 -13.20
CA GLY A 164 0.61 -18.30 -13.00
C GLY A 164 0.74 -17.56 -11.67
N SER A 165 -0.30 -16.85 -11.25
CA SER A 165 -0.35 -16.18 -9.92
C SER A 165 -0.33 -17.20 -8.79
N LEU A 166 -1.17 -18.25 -8.86
CA LEU A 166 -1.21 -19.33 -7.86
C LEU A 166 0.14 -20.05 -7.76
N ALA A 167 0.73 -20.43 -8.89
CA ALA A 167 2.05 -21.09 -8.89
C ALA A 167 3.12 -20.23 -8.21
N ARG A 168 3.14 -18.92 -8.46
CA ARG A 168 4.08 -17.99 -7.83
C ARG A 168 3.83 -17.81 -6.34
N ILE A 169 2.55 -17.76 -5.91
CA ILE A 169 2.18 -17.67 -4.48
C ILE A 169 2.63 -18.94 -3.75
N MET A 170 2.27 -20.10 -4.26
CA MET A 170 2.64 -21.40 -3.67
C MET A 170 4.16 -21.53 -3.50
N LYS A 171 4.91 -21.20 -4.54
CA LYS A 171 6.39 -21.26 -4.53
C LYS A 171 7.01 -20.28 -3.54
N ARG A 172 6.52 -19.02 -3.50
CA ARG A 172 7.07 -17.97 -2.64
C ARG A 172 6.79 -18.21 -1.16
N ASP A 173 5.55 -18.61 -0.85
CA ASP A 173 5.04 -18.67 0.52
C ASP A 173 5.13 -20.09 1.12
N GLY A 174 5.48 -21.09 0.31
CA GLY A 174 5.56 -22.49 0.75
C GLY A 174 4.21 -23.07 1.19
N ILE A 175 3.10 -22.60 0.57
CA ILE A 175 1.73 -23.00 0.91
C ILE A 175 1.11 -23.85 -0.20
N ASP A 176 0.12 -24.65 0.19
CA ASP A 176 -0.68 -25.46 -0.71
C ASP A 176 -1.63 -24.63 -1.60
N ARG A 177 -2.20 -25.27 -2.61
CA ARG A 177 -3.12 -24.63 -3.55
C ARG A 177 -4.36 -24.04 -2.88
N PRO A 178 -5.06 -24.74 -1.97
CA PRO A 178 -6.25 -24.17 -1.29
C PRO A 178 -5.95 -22.88 -0.55
N ARG A 179 -4.80 -22.79 0.13
CA ARG A 179 -4.38 -21.59 0.83
C ARG A 179 -3.99 -20.46 -0.13
N ALA A 180 -3.32 -20.80 -1.24
CA ALA A 180 -2.99 -19.83 -2.27
C ALA A 180 -4.26 -19.25 -2.93
N GLU A 181 -5.26 -20.09 -3.21
CA GLU A 181 -6.57 -19.68 -3.73
C GLU A 181 -7.33 -18.79 -2.76
N ALA A 182 -7.39 -19.16 -1.46
CA ALA A 182 -8.01 -18.33 -0.44
C ALA A 182 -7.36 -16.94 -0.37
N ARG A 183 -6.02 -16.87 -0.45
CA ARG A 183 -5.27 -15.61 -0.47
C ARG A 183 -5.56 -14.78 -1.72
N LEU A 184 -5.65 -15.39 -2.89
CA LEU A 184 -5.94 -14.70 -4.12
C LEU A 184 -7.40 -14.22 -4.17
N ASN A 185 -8.33 -15.00 -3.63
CA ASN A 185 -9.76 -14.68 -3.59
C ASN A 185 -10.12 -13.61 -2.53
N SER A 186 -9.25 -13.39 -1.53
CA SER A 186 -9.43 -12.31 -0.55
C SER A 186 -9.09 -10.92 -1.10
N GLN A 187 -8.53 -10.84 -2.31
CA GLN A 187 -8.18 -9.58 -2.96
C GLN A 187 -9.22 -9.20 -4.02
N PRO A 188 -9.34 -7.90 -4.38
CA PRO A 188 -10.21 -7.44 -5.46
C PRO A 188 -9.96 -8.22 -6.76
N HIS A 189 -11.00 -8.37 -7.57
CA HIS A 189 -10.88 -9.01 -8.88
C HIS A 189 -10.13 -8.12 -9.87
N ASP A 190 -9.62 -8.68 -10.96
CA ASP A 190 -8.83 -7.93 -11.96
C ASP A 190 -9.60 -6.74 -12.56
N ASP A 191 -10.93 -6.83 -12.62
CA ASP A 191 -11.79 -5.74 -13.11
C ASP A 191 -11.73 -4.47 -12.23
N PHE A 192 -11.37 -4.62 -10.95
CA PHE A 192 -11.15 -3.49 -10.05
C PHE A 192 -9.95 -2.62 -10.50
N TYR A 193 -8.99 -3.21 -11.20
CA TYR A 193 -7.76 -2.54 -11.64
C TYR A 193 -7.82 -2.05 -13.09
N ARG A 194 -8.89 -2.32 -13.82
CA ARG A 194 -9.11 -1.92 -15.22
C ARG A 194 -9.94 -0.67 -15.35
#